data_a3decfc8d2e2cd453d08f6f99229df2d
#
_entry.id   a3decfc8d2e2cd453d08f6f99229df2d
#
_cell.length_a   1.000
_cell.length_b   1.000
_cell.length_c   1.000
_cell.angle_alpha   90.00
_cell.angle_beta   90.00
_cell.angle_gamma   90.00
#
_symmetry.space_group_name_H-M   'P 1'
#
loop_
_entity.id
_entity.type
_entity.pdbx_description
1 polymer ?
#
loop_
_entity_poly.entity_id
_entity_poly.type
_entity_poly.pdbx_seq_one_letter_code
_entity_poly.pdbx_strand_id
1 'polypeptide(L)'
;CTNLIDVTVDKWVAAFFACTFRDKDGVFHPVTDESQYGMFNIYFSSSMTFPFNNPELSTIGLQPFSRPGEQAGYVVTMHEGEDFYDKCAIRIKFKHDARVSELVFNYTNRANKLFPQDVLEEKVEAIKATTTFSHAAYALCKELYYEQVDDGVLNGYLAEQGKDIRTQKPVCFTEAE
;
A
#
# COMPACT_ATOMS: atom_id res chain seq x y z
N CYS A 1 0.02 9.16 7.73
CA CYS A 1 0.20 7.72 7.97
C CYS A 1 -1.17 7.08 8.03
N THR A 2 -1.31 5.89 7.47
CA THR A 2 -2.52 5.09 7.61
C THR A 2 -2.43 4.26 8.89
N ASN A 3 -3.57 3.92 9.45
CA ASN A 3 -3.69 2.98 10.56
C ASN A 3 -3.90 1.53 10.08
N LEU A 4 -3.48 1.23 8.87
CA LEU A 4 -3.64 -0.07 8.22
C LEU A 4 -2.27 -0.75 8.10
N ILE A 5 -2.24 -2.04 8.41
CA ILE A 5 -1.08 -2.92 8.20
C ILE A 5 -1.44 -3.92 7.11
N ASP A 6 -0.64 -3.95 6.05
CA ASP A 6 -0.79 -4.92 4.98
C ASP A 6 -0.36 -6.31 5.46
N VAL A 7 -1.20 -7.30 5.21
CA VAL A 7 -0.91 -8.71 5.47
C VAL A 7 -1.28 -9.56 4.26
N THR A 8 -0.74 -10.75 4.16
CA THR A 8 -1.03 -11.67 3.05
C THR A 8 -1.27 -13.08 3.57
N VAL A 9 -2.11 -13.83 2.86
CA VAL A 9 -2.31 -15.28 3.10
C VAL A 9 -1.39 -16.14 2.25
N ASP A 10 -0.65 -15.55 1.31
CA ASP A 10 0.32 -16.27 0.50
C ASP A 10 1.72 -16.25 1.15
N LYS A 11 2.19 -17.44 1.53
CA LYS A 11 3.52 -17.60 2.15
C LYS A 11 4.68 -17.14 1.27
N TRP A 12 4.55 -17.20 -0.05
CA TRP A 12 5.60 -16.76 -0.97
C TRP A 12 5.66 -15.26 -1.08
N VAL A 13 4.51 -14.59 -1.02
CA VAL A 13 4.45 -13.13 -0.91
C VAL A 13 5.07 -12.67 0.40
N ALA A 14 4.72 -13.31 1.53
CA ALA A 14 5.34 -13.02 2.81
C ALA A 14 6.86 -13.26 2.80
N ALA A 15 7.31 -14.36 2.19
CA ALA A 15 8.73 -14.67 2.02
C ALA A 15 9.44 -13.61 1.18
N PHE A 16 8.82 -13.15 0.09
CA PHE A 16 9.38 -12.08 -0.71
C PHE A 16 9.65 -10.83 0.11
N PHE A 17 8.68 -10.32 0.84
CA PHE A 17 8.86 -9.12 1.67
C PHE A 17 9.85 -9.34 2.83
N ALA A 18 9.94 -10.56 3.36
CA ALA A 18 10.90 -10.87 4.41
C ALA A 18 12.34 -11.07 3.91
N CYS A 19 12.55 -11.41 2.63
CA CYS A 19 13.85 -11.73 2.04
C CYS A 19 14.37 -10.69 1.04
N THR A 20 13.64 -9.58 0.85
CA THR A 20 14.03 -8.50 -0.05
C THR A 20 14.01 -7.14 0.65
N PHE A 21 14.71 -6.19 0.07
CA PHE A 21 14.61 -4.78 0.44
C PHE A 21 14.37 -3.94 -0.81
N ARG A 22 13.78 -2.78 -0.60
CA ARG A 22 13.53 -1.80 -1.67
C ARG A 22 14.53 -0.66 -1.52
N ASP A 23 15.26 -0.34 -2.60
CA ASP A 23 16.19 0.77 -2.61
C ASP A 23 15.49 2.14 -2.74
N LYS A 24 16.27 3.22 -2.72
CA LYS A 24 15.80 4.60 -2.85
C LYS A 24 15.13 4.89 -4.21
N ASP A 25 15.45 4.14 -5.23
CA ASP A 25 14.90 4.27 -6.58
C ASP A 25 13.62 3.41 -6.74
N GLY A 26 13.24 2.69 -5.68
CA GLY A 26 12.03 1.89 -5.64
C GLY A 26 12.20 0.47 -6.18
N VAL A 27 13.44 0.04 -6.48
CA VAL A 27 13.75 -1.28 -7.02
C VAL A 27 13.95 -2.29 -5.89
N PHE A 28 13.38 -3.48 -6.05
CA PHE A 28 13.58 -4.57 -5.10
C PHE A 28 14.85 -5.36 -5.38
N HIS A 29 15.55 -5.72 -4.32
CA HIS A 29 16.77 -6.51 -4.33
C HIS A 29 16.68 -7.63 -3.28
N PRO A 30 17.26 -8.82 -3.51
CA PRO A 30 17.35 -9.84 -2.48
C PRO A 30 18.34 -9.42 -1.39
N VAL A 31 18.03 -9.78 -0.14
CA VAL A 31 18.97 -9.58 0.98
C VAL A 31 20.11 -10.59 0.87
N THR A 32 21.32 -10.08 0.62
CA THR A 32 22.53 -10.91 0.49
C THR A 32 23.43 -10.88 1.72
N ASP A 33 23.18 -9.94 2.64
CA ASP A 33 23.92 -9.84 3.89
C ASP A 33 23.40 -10.88 4.89
N GLU A 34 24.15 -11.96 5.03
CA GLU A 34 23.83 -13.06 5.95
C GLU A 34 24.01 -12.70 7.43
N SER A 35 24.48 -11.51 7.76
CA SER A 35 24.49 -11.01 9.15
C SER A 35 23.13 -10.48 9.60
N GLN A 36 22.26 -10.17 8.66
CA GLN A 36 20.92 -9.65 8.92
C GLN A 36 19.90 -10.75 9.24
N TYR A 37 18.80 -10.32 9.83
CA TYR A 37 17.68 -11.21 10.20
C TYR A 37 16.41 -10.72 9.55
N GLY A 38 15.65 -11.66 9.00
CA GLY A 38 14.25 -11.47 8.62
C GLY A 38 13.31 -11.93 9.72
N MET A 39 12.04 -11.54 9.58
CA MET A 39 11.00 -11.95 10.52
C MET A 39 9.69 -12.25 9.80
N PHE A 40 9.06 -13.36 10.15
CA PHE A 40 7.66 -13.62 9.84
C PHE A 40 6.81 -13.34 11.06
N ASN A 41 5.80 -12.50 10.89
CA ASN A 41 4.78 -12.23 11.88
C ASN A 41 3.48 -12.91 11.41
N ILE A 42 2.99 -13.88 12.17
CA ILE A 42 1.79 -14.65 11.83
C ILE A 42 0.65 -14.14 12.69
N TYR A 43 -0.31 -13.50 12.04
CA TYR A 43 -1.55 -13.03 12.63
C TYR A 43 -2.64 -14.07 12.42
N PHE A 44 -3.34 -14.43 13.51
CA PHE A 44 -4.55 -15.23 13.42
C PHE A 44 -5.76 -14.36 13.70
N SER A 45 -6.67 -14.30 12.75
CA SER A 45 -7.98 -13.74 13.02
C SER A 45 -8.68 -14.59 14.09
N SER A 46 -9.10 -13.98 15.19
CA SER A 46 -9.79 -14.67 16.28
C SER A 46 -11.18 -15.19 15.90
N SER A 47 -11.69 -14.79 14.75
CA SER A 47 -12.94 -15.28 14.20
C SER A 47 -12.69 -16.58 13.42
N MET A 48 -12.89 -17.73 14.05
CA MET A 48 -13.01 -19.00 13.35
C MET A 48 -14.21 -19.05 12.39
N THR A 49 -15.07 -18.06 12.42
CA THR A 49 -16.23 -17.88 11.56
C THR A 49 -15.93 -16.81 10.53
N PHE A 50 -15.35 -17.21 9.41
CA PHE A 50 -15.17 -16.45 8.18
C PHE A 50 -14.53 -15.05 8.30
N PRO A 51 -13.60 -14.69 7.38
CA PRO A 51 -12.91 -13.39 7.36
C PRO A 51 -13.83 -12.18 7.22
N PHE A 52 -15.10 -12.40 6.93
CA PHE A 52 -16.10 -11.34 6.73
C PHE A 52 -16.63 -10.69 8.02
N ASN A 53 -16.37 -11.29 9.18
CA ASN A 53 -16.90 -10.80 10.47
C ASN A 53 -15.81 -10.33 11.45
N ASN A 54 -14.55 -10.24 11.01
CA ASN A 54 -13.52 -9.63 11.85
C ASN A 54 -13.43 -8.14 11.51
N PRO A 55 -13.84 -7.23 12.40
CA PRO A 55 -13.80 -5.79 12.14
C PRO A 55 -12.38 -5.25 11.96
N GLU A 56 -11.36 -5.98 12.41
CA GLU A 56 -9.97 -5.58 12.28
C GLU A 56 -9.33 -6.05 10.98
N LEU A 57 -9.80 -7.17 10.40
CA LEU A 57 -9.25 -7.75 9.17
C LEU A 57 -10.20 -7.49 8.01
N SER A 58 -9.74 -6.75 7.04
CA SER A 58 -10.48 -6.46 5.82
C SER A 58 -9.75 -6.95 4.59
N THR A 59 -10.50 -7.47 3.62
CA THR A 59 -9.97 -7.70 2.28
C THR A 59 -9.69 -6.34 1.63
N ILE A 60 -8.63 -6.24 0.84
CA ILE A 60 -8.39 -5.05 0.03
C ILE A 60 -9.36 -5.05 -1.17
N GLY A 61 -10.57 -5.41 -0.98
CA GLY A 61 -11.73 -5.31 -1.85
C GLY A 61 -11.52 -5.49 -3.36
N LEU A 62 -12.60 -5.43 -4.14
CA LEU A 62 -12.55 -5.33 -5.59
C LEU A 62 -11.96 -3.95 -5.95
N GLN A 63 -10.71 -3.95 -6.38
CA GLN A 63 -10.02 -2.75 -6.82
C GLN A 63 -9.73 -2.83 -8.32
N PRO A 64 -9.72 -1.69 -9.01
CA PRO A 64 -9.28 -1.63 -10.41
C PRO A 64 -7.79 -1.97 -10.58
N PHE A 65 -7.05 -2.03 -9.49
CA PHE A 65 -5.63 -2.35 -9.46
C PHE A 65 -5.40 -3.83 -9.27
N SER A 66 -4.54 -4.43 -10.09
CA SER A 66 -4.22 -5.87 -10.04
C SER A 66 -3.32 -6.26 -8.87
N ARG A 67 -2.49 -5.33 -8.39
CA ARG A 67 -1.50 -5.57 -7.34
C ARG A 67 -2.05 -6.21 -6.05
N PRO A 68 -3.17 -5.75 -5.47
CA PRO A 68 -3.70 -6.38 -4.26
C PRO A 68 -4.10 -7.84 -4.46
N GLY A 69 -4.61 -8.20 -5.65
CA GLY A 69 -4.93 -9.58 -6.02
C GLY A 69 -3.68 -10.45 -6.12
N GLU A 70 -2.64 -9.97 -6.82
CA GLU A 70 -1.38 -10.69 -6.98
C GLU A 70 -0.63 -10.87 -5.66
N GLN A 71 -0.84 -9.98 -4.71
CA GLN A 71 -0.25 -10.08 -3.37
C GLN A 71 -1.13 -10.85 -2.38
N ALA A 72 -2.30 -11.35 -2.80
CA ALA A 72 -3.29 -11.97 -1.91
C ALA A 72 -3.47 -11.14 -0.62
N GLY A 73 -3.65 -9.82 -0.81
CA GLY A 73 -3.52 -8.81 0.21
C GLY A 73 -4.78 -8.62 1.05
N TYR A 74 -4.56 -8.44 2.32
CA TYR A 74 -5.55 -8.03 3.31
C TYR A 74 -4.96 -6.87 4.12
N VAL A 75 -5.80 -6.15 4.85
CA VAL A 75 -5.37 -5.12 5.78
C VAL A 75 -5.89 -5.41 7.18
N VAL A 76 -5.04 -5.16 8.16
CA VAL A 76 -5.43 -5.15 9.57
C VAL A 76 -5.52 -3.71 10.03
N THR A 77 -6.67 -3.33 10.57
CA THR A 77 -6.86 -2.00 11.16
C THR A 77 -6.22 -1.95 12.53
N MET A 78 -5.40 -0.94 12.76
CA MET A 78 -4.75 -0.66 14.05
C MET A 78 -5.42 0.52 14.72
N HIS A 79 -5.58 0.44 16.03
CA HIS A 79 -6.05 1.57 16.84
C HIS A 79 -4.85 2.33 17.42
N GLU A 80 -5.09 3.55 17.87
CA GLU A 80 -4.05 4.38 18.48
C GLU A 80 -3.45 3.69 19.71
N GLY A 81 -2.13 3.62 19.76
CA GLY A 81 -1.38 2.97 20.84
C GLY A 81 -1.24 1.45 20.74
N GLU A 82 -1.80 0.81 19.72
CA GLU A 82 -1.60 -0.63 19.47
C GLU A 82 -0.29 -0.92 18.75
N ASP A 83 0.35 -2.02 19.14
CA ASP A 83 1.50 -2.60 18.42
C ASP A 83 1.04 -3.87 17.69
N PHE A 84 1.31 -3.94 16.38
CA PHE A 84 0.97 -5.13 15.59
C PHE A 84 1.68 -6.39 16.10
N TYR A 85 2.86 -6.26 16.69
CA TYR A 85 3.56 -7.38 17.28
C TYR A 85 2.76 -8.07 18.39
N ASP A 86 1.98 -7.33 19.15
CA ASP A 86 1.14 -7.87 20.22
C ASP A 86 -0.06 -8.63 19.68
N LYS A 87 -0.49 -8.32 18.46
CA LYS A 87 -1.57 -9.03 17.76
C LYS A 87 -1.10 -10.32 17.07
N CYS A 88 0.22 -10.50 16.90
CA CYS A 88 0.76 -11.68 16.23
C CYS A 88 0.84 -12.88 17.16
N ALA A 89 0.22 -13.99 16.76
CA ALA A 89 0.24 -15.22 17.54
C ALA A 89 1.60 -15.93 17.50
N ILE A 90 2.32 -15.84 16.38
CA ILE A 90 3.63 -16.46 16.20
C ILE A 90 4.55 -15.45 15.51
N ARG A 91 5.79 -15.38 16.01
CA ARG A 91 6.88 -14.60 15.42
C ARG A 91 8.07 -15.53 15.16
N ILE A 92 8.49 -15.60 13.91
CA ILE A 92 9.59 -16.47 13.48
C ILE A 92 10.72 -15.57 13.00
N LYS A 93 11.77 -15.42 13.82
CA LYS A 93 13.01 -14.77 13.42
C LYS A 93 13.91 -15.76 12.73
N PHE A 94 14.46 -15.42 11.58
CA PHE A 94 15.40 -16.26 10.84
C PHE A 94 16.63 -15.46 10.39
N LYS A 95 17.74 -16.14 10.23
CA LYS A 95 18.95 -15.55 9.64
C LYS A 95 18.85 -15.64 8.12
N HIS A 96 19.25 -14.59 7.42
CA HIS A 96 19.25 -14.61 5.95
C HIS A 96 20.29 -15.59 5.41
N ASP A 97 19.93 -16.27 4.32
CA ASP A 97 20.84 -17.00 3.43
C ASP A 97 20.65 -16.37 2.04
N ALA A 98 21.76 -15.89 1.46
CA ALA A 98 21.74 -15.16 0.19
C ALA A 98 21.12 -15.98 -0.95
N ARG A 99 21.36 -17.30 -0.97
CA ARG A 99 20.81 -18.21 -2.00
C ARG A 99 19.30 -18.37 -1.85
N VAL A 100 18.80 -18.45 -0.61
CA VAL A 100 17.36 -18.52 -0.33
C VAL A 100 16.68 -17.22 -0.70
N SER A 101 17.27 -16.07 -0.33
CA SER A 101 16.73 -14.75 -0.70
C SER A 101 16.66 -14.58 -2.22
N GLU A 102 17.69 -15.01 -2.95
CA GLU A 102 17.70 -14.97 -4.40
C GLU A 102 16.68 -15.92 -5.04
N LEU A 103 16.52 -17.13 -4.48
CA LEU A 103 15.52 -18.08 -4.94
C LEU A 103 14.10 -17.51 -4.81
N VAL A 104 13.78 -16.91 -3.65
CA VAL A 104 12.49 -16.26 -3.40
C VAL A 104 12.28 -15.09 -4.36
N PHE A 105 13.30 -14.25 -4.56
CA PHE A 105 13.26 -13.14 -5.49
C PHE A 105 13.00 -13.57 -6.93
N ASN A 106 13.67 -14.62 -7.39
CA ASN A 106 13.46 -15.19 -8.73
C ASN A 106 12.11 -15.88 -8.88
N TYR A 107 11.58 -16.53 -7.82
CA TYR A 107 10.25 -17.13 -7.83
C TYR A 107 9.14 -16.12 -8.11
N THR A 108 9.32 -14.90 -7.64
CA THR A 108 8.39 -13.78 -7.89
C THR A 108 8.69 -13.00 -9.18
N ASN A 109 9.51 -13.58 -10.08
CA ASN A 109 9.98 -12.91 -11.29
C ASN A 109 10.56 -11.53 -10.99
N ARG A 110 11.49 -11.48 -10.02
CA ARG A 110 12.15 -10.24 -9.57
C ARG A 110 11.15 -9.14 -9.20
N ALA A 111 10.15 -9.49 -8.41
CA ALA A 111 9.03 -8.65 -8.00
C ALA A 111 7.94 -8.41 -9.07
N ASN A 112 8.18 -8.61 -10.37
CA ASN A 112 7.21 -8.29 -11.42
C ASN A 112 5.88 -9.02 -11.27
N LYS A 113 5.87 -10.25 -10.71
CA LYS A 113 4.63 -10.97 -10.42
C LYS A 113 3.79 -10.28 -9.34
N LEU A 114 4.43 -9.64 -8.37
CA LEU A 114 3.75 -8.99 -7.24
C LEU A 114 3.45 -7.51 -7.48
N PHE A 115 4.11 -6.91 -8.46
CA PHE A 115 3.94 -5.52 -8.87
C PHE A 115 3.71 -5.46 -10.38
N PRO A 116 2.59 -6.04 -10.87
CA PRO A 116 2.25 -5.97 -12.28
C PRO A 116 2.06 -4.52 -12.70
N GLN A 117 2.40 -4.22 -13.94
CA GLN A 117 2.12 -2.91 -14.51
C GLN A 117 0.60 -2.70 -14.54
N ASP A 118 0.14 -1.63 -13.94
CA ASP A 118 -1.27 -1.31 -13.87
C ASP A 118 -1.68 -0.42 -15.06
N VAL A 119 -2.83 -0.72 -15.65
CA VAL A 119 -3.37 0.07 -16.77
C VAL A 119 -3.69 1.52 -16.39
N LEU A 120 -3.82 1.79 -15.09
CA LEU A 120 -4.08 3.13 -14.57
C LEU A 120 -2.79 3.88 -14.17
N GLU A 121 -1.61 3.25 -14.26
CA GLU A 121 -0.35 3.84 -13.80
C GLU A 121 -0.08 5.18 -14.47
N GLU A 122 -0.21 5.25 -15.79
CA GLU A 122 -0.02 6.50 -16.54
C GLU A 122 -0.99 7.60 -16.08
N LYS A 123 -2.25 7.23 -15.79
CA LYS A 123 -3.24 8.20 -15.30
C LYS A 123 -2.93 8.67 -13.87
N VAL A 124 -2.47 7.76 -13.02
CA VAL A 124 -2.04 8.10 -11.67
C VAL A 124 -0.83 9.04 -11.69
N GLU A 125 0.16 8.77 -12.53
CA GLU A 125 1.31 9.66 -12.69
C GLU A 125 0.92 11.02 -13.28
N ALA A 126 0.01 11.06 -14.24
CA ALA A 126 -0.55 12.31 -14.75
C ALA A 126 -1.28 13.13 -13.66
N ILE A 127 -2.05 12.46 -12.78
CA ILE A 127 -2.70 13.10 -11.64
C ILE A 127 -1.65 13.63 -10.65
N LYS A 128 -0.63 12.84 -10.31
CA LYS A 128 0.46 13.26 -9.42
C LYS A 128 1.21 14.48 -9.97
N ALA A 129 1.47 14.50 -11.28
CA ALA A 129 2.12 15.60 -11.97
C ALA A 129 1.24 16.84 -12.11
N THR A 130 -0.07 16.74 -11.84
CA THR A 130 -1.00 17.86 -11.94
C THR A 130 -0.64 18.94 -10.91
N THR A 131 -0.48 20.17 -11.37
CA THR A 131 -0.20 21.33 -10.53
C THR A 131 -1.45 22.17 -10.27
N THR A 132 -2.56 21.89 -10.95
CA THR A 132 -3.81 22.63 -10.82
C THR A 132 -4.97 21.71 -10.49
N PHE A 133 -5.84 22.16 -9.58
CA PHE A 133 -7.05 21.45 -9.18
C PHE A 133 -8.29 22.28 -9.50
N SER A 134 -9.39 21.64 -9.85
CA SER A 134 -10.67 22.31 -9.96
C SER A 134 -11.23 22.66 -8.57
N HIS A 135 -12.05 23.69 -8.49
CA HIS A 135 -12.79 24.01 -7.26
C HIS A 135 -13.64 22.83 -6.76
N ALA A 136 -14.22 22.05 -7.67
CA ALA A 136 -14.99 20.86 -7.31
C ALA A 136 -14.10 19.77 -6.66
N ALA A 137 -12.91 19.53 -7.20
CA ALA A 137 -11.96 18.59 -6.61
C ALA A 137 -11.47 19.06 -5.23
N TYR A 138 -11.23 20.36 -5.07
CA TYR A 138 -10.87 20.94 -3.78
C TYR A 138 -11.99 20.77 -2.75
N ALA A 139 -13.23 21.12 -3.12
CA ALA A 139 -14.38 20.98 -2.22
C ALA A 139 -14.59 19.54 -1.77
N LEU A 140 -14.52 18.57 -2.71
CA LEU A 140 -14.63 17.16 -2.39
C LEU A 140 -13.49 16.67 -1.49
N CYS A 141 -12.26 17.07 -1.77
CA CYS A 141 -11.11 16.72 -0.94
C CYS A 141 -11.26 17.25 0.48
N LYS A 142 -11.72 18.50 0.61
CA LYS A 142 -12.00 19.12 1.91
C LYS A 142 -13.07 18.36 2.67
N GLU A 143 -14.19 18.06 2.03
CA GLU A 143 -15.30 17.31 2.63
C GLU A 143 -14.85 15.93 3.14
N LEU A 144 -14.09 15.19 2.33
CA LEU A 144 -13.73 13.81 2.65
C LEU A 144 -12.57 13.67 3.66
N TYR A 145 -11.62 14.62 3.67
CA TYR A 145 -10.36 14.43 4.40
C TYR A 145 -9.99 15.58 5.32
N TYR A 146 -10.52 16.78 5.08
CA TYR A 146 -10.06 18.00 5.74
C TYR A 146 -11.22 18.89 6.23
N GLU A 147 -12.37 18.31 6.54
CA GLU A 147 -13.58 19.05 6.94
C GLU A 147 -13.32 20.07 8.07
N GLN A 148 -12.46 19.69 9.03
CA GLN A 148 -12.12 20.51 10.19
C GLN A 148 -10.96 21.49 9.94
N VAL A 149 -10.35 21.47 8.75
CA VAL A 149 -9.20 22.31 8.44
C VAL A 149 -9.68 23.63 7.84
N ASP A 150 -9.14 24.73 8.35
CA ASP A 150 -9.40 26.08 7.79
C ASP A 150 -8.92 26.19 6.34
N ASP A 151 -9.70 26.88 5.50
CA ASP A 151 -9.39 27.03 4.07
C ASP A 151 -8.05 27.74 3.83
N GLY A 152 -7.70 28.72 4.67
CA GLY A 152 -6.43 29.43 4.55
C GLY A 152 -5.23 28.50 4.82
N VAL A 153 -5.36 27.61 5.80
CA VAL A 153 -4.32 26.63 6.13
C VAL A 153 -4.18 25.62 4.99
N LEU A 154 -5.29 25.08 4.48
CA LEU A 154 -5.25 24.11 3.39
C LEU A 154 -4.72 24.72 2.09
N ASN A 155 -5.14 25.95 1.76
CA ASN A 155 -4.63 26.67 0.59
C ASN A 155 -3.13 26.99 0.72
N GLY A 156 -2.67 27.37 1.92
CA GLY A 156 -1.25 27.59 2.19
C GLY A 156 -0.43 26.31 1.94
N TYR A 157 -0.89 25.18 2.47
CA TYR A 157 -0.25 23.88 2.25
C TYR A 157 -0.18 23.50 0.76
N LEU A 158 -1.28 23.67 0.02
CA LEU A 158 -1.32 23.41 -1.42
C LEU A 158 -0.35 24.29 -2.20
N ALA A 159 -0.28 25.58 -1.86
CA ALA A 159 0.65 26.51 -2.49
C ALA A 159 2.13 26.12 -2.23
N GLU A 160 2.48 25.69 -1.02
CA GLU A 160 3.81 25.18 -0.68
C GLU A 160 4.18 23.94 -1.51
N GLN A 161 3.19 23.10 -1.87
CA GLN A 161 3.37 21.96 -2.75
C GLN A 161 3.33 22.31 -4.24
N GLY A 162 3.31 23.59 -4.59
CA GLY A 162 3.23 24.07 -5.97
C GLY A 162 1.88 23.77 -6.65
N LYS A 163 0.82 23.61 -5.85
CA LYS A 163 -0.54 23.32 -6.33
C LYS A 163 -1.39 24.57 -6.33
N ASP A 164 -2.21 24.74 -7.36
CA ASP A 164 -3.07 25.90 -7.53
C ASP A 164 -4.52 25.46 -7.80
N ILE A 165 -5.48 26.23 -7.30
CA ILE A 165 -6.90 25.94 -7.48
C ILE A 165 -7.43 26.87 -8.56
N ARG A 166 -7.92 26.29 -9.64
CA ARG A 166 -8.46 27.05 -10.79
C ARG A 166 -9.82 26.56 -11.21
N THR A 167 -10.58 27.44 -11.85
CA THR A 167 -11.78 27.03 -12.55
C THR A 167 -11.37 26.20 -13.76
N GLN A 168 -11.59 24.89 -13.69
CA GLN A 168 -11.35 23.96 -14.78
C GLN A 168 -12.66 23.34 -15.24
N LYS A 169 -12.74 23.01 -16.52
CA LYS A 169 -13.83 22.18 -17.01
C LYS A 169 -13.72 20.79 -16.36
N PRO A 170 -14.83 20.17 -15.93
CA PRO A 170 -14.80 18.82 -15.41
C PRO A 170 -14.17 17.89 -16.45
N VAL A 171 -13.27 17.03 -15.99
CA VAL A 171 -12.77 15.93 -16.81
C VAL A 171 -13.89 14.91 -16.88
N CYS A 172 -14.62 14.88 -17.99
CA CYS A 172 -15.55 13.81 -18.24
C CYS A 172 -14.77 12.58 -18.72
N PHE A 173 -14.82 11.52 -17.95
CA PHE A 173 -14.42 10.21 -18.44
C PHE A 173 -15.53 9.77 -19.42
N THR A 174 -15.29 9.90 -20.71
CA THR A 174 -16.10 9.21 -21.69
C THR A 174 -15.76 7.73 -21.58
N GLU A 175 -16.77 6.86 -21.45
CA GLU A 175 -16.59 5.44 -21.63
C GLU A 175 -15.86 5.23 -22.96
N ALA A 176 -14.75 4.48 -22.90
CA ALA A 176 -14.07 4.09 -24.12
C ALA A 176 -15.02 3.18 -24.90
N GLU A 177 -15.34 3.58 -26.13
CA GLU A 177 -16.04 2.74 -27.11
C GLU A 177 -15.24 1.47 -27.42
#